data_90ae9509a9b323f08e7fff2dae7eb2f0
#
_entry.id   90ae9509a9b323f08e7fff2dae7eb2f0
#
_cell.length_a   1.000
_cell.length_b   1.000
_cell.length_c   1.000
_cell.angle_alpha   90.00
_cell.angle_beta   90.00
_cell.angle_gamma   90.00
#
_symmetry.space_group_name_H-M   'P 1'
#
loop_
_entity.id
_entity.type
_entity.pdbx_description
1 polymer ?
#
loop_
_entity_poly.entity_id
_entity_poly.type
_entity_poly.pdbx_seq_one_letter_code
_entity_poly.pdbx_strand_id
1 'polypeptide(L)'
;CTLIISYLSKRSKEQTMHYALNTFNLALVIVVTALSIQPKPNQLNKMEEPTMKQDNKLSVLDNIHARTSIRSYQPKDEKIEQLLRAAMAAPTATNRQPWAFIVIRDKETMNELGSTLPYAKMVKDAPLAIAVCGDLTKAISGAGIEYWVQDASAASENLLLAAQALGLGAVWTGVYPIDERVKEVQKILQLPEQIVPLNVIPIGYPAENPLPKDMYIMTVGRSLIRSNF
;
A
#
# COMPACT_ATOMS: atom_id res chain seq x y z
N CYS A 1 14.78 -4.30 1.03
CA CYS A 1 14.20 -5.11 -0.09
C CYS A 1 12.80 -5.51 0.25
N THR A 2 11.83 -4.90 -0.40
CA THR A 2 10.40 -5.14 -0.22
C THR A 2 10.01 -6.31 -1.10
N LEU A 3 9.52 -7.41 -0.51
CA LEU A 3 8.98 -8.52 -1.27
C LEU A 3 7.59 -8.13 -1.77
N ILE A 4 7.51 -7.78 -3.05
CA ILE A 4 6.24 -7.64 -3.76
C ILE A 4 5.90 -9.03 -4.27
N ILE A 5 5.04 -9.72 -3.57
CA ILE A 5 4.46 -10.97 -4.07
C ILE A 5 3.25 -10.57 -4.91
N SER A 6 3.49 -10.37 -6.18
CA SER A 6 2.44 -10.09 -7.14
C SER A 6 2.12 -11.33 -7.94
N TYR A 7 0.84 -11.60 -8.07
CA TYR A 7 0.29 -12.23 -9.26
C TYR A 7 0.32 -13.74 -9.36
N LEU A 8 -0.71 -14.39 -8.83
CA LEU A 8 -1.12 -15.72 -9.27
C LEU A 8 -2.02 -15.59 -10.51
N SER A 9 -1.40 -15.48 -11.69
CA SER A 9 -2.03 -15.80 -12.96
C SER A 9 -1.42 -17.08 -13.46
N LYS A 10 -2.25 -18.08 -13.71
CA LYS A 10 -1.87 -19.28 -14.48
C LYS A 10 -1.34 -18.85 -15.85
N ARG A 11 -0.02 -18.79 -16.03
CA ARG A 11 0.61 -18.78 -17.35
C ARG A 11 1.78 -19.75 -17.38
N SER A 12 1.73 -20.61 -18.39
CA SER A 12 2.42 -21.84 -18.65
C SER A 12 3.95 -21.79 -18.50
N LYS A 13 4.50 -22.98 -18.22
CA LYS A 13 5.91 -23.36 -18.01
C LYS A 13 6.90 -22.99 -19.12
N GLU A 14 6.51 -22.24 -20.15
CA GLU A 14 7.38 -21.94 -21.30
C GLU A 14 8.19 -20.64 -21.18
N GLN A 15 7.89 -19.75 -20.25
CA GLN A 15 8.64 -18.49 -20.11
C GLN A 15 9.89 -18.58 -19.22
N THR A 16 10.06 -19.64 -18.46
CA THR A 16 11.20 -19.78 -17.54
C THR A 16 12.53 -20.10 -18.23
N MET A 17 12.49 -20.60 -19.45
CA MET A 17 13.70 -21.01 -20.18
C MET A 17 14.35 -19.86 -20.99
N HIS A 18 13.61 -18.78 -21.30
CA HIS A 18 14.16 -17.64 -22.04
C HIS A 18 14.92 -16.63 -21.16
N TYR A 19 14.67 -16.60 -19.85
CA TYR A 19 15.36 -15.65 -18.96
C TYR A 19 16.76 -16.10 -18.54
N ALA A 20 17.08 -17.37 -18.61
CA ALA A 20 18.40 -17.90 -18.22
C ALA A 20 19.51 -17.66 -19.27
N LEU A 21 19.16 -17.45 -20.54
CA LEU A 21 20.15 -17.23 -21.61
C LEU A 21 20.56 -15.77 -21.80
N ASN A 22 19.75 -14.79 -21.32
CA ASN A 22 20.05 -13.37 -21.52
C ASN A 22 20.88 -12.73 -20.40
N THR A 23 21.05 -13.38 -19.26
CA THR A 23 21.82 -12.81 -18.14
C THR A 23 23.34 -12.96 -18.30
N PHE A 24 23.81 -13.86 -19.18
CA PHE A 24 25.26 -14.05 -19.40
C PHE A 24 25.87 -13.07 -20.40
N ASN A 25 25.07 -12.44 -21.28
CA ASN A 25 25.59 -11.50 -22.29
C ASN A 25 25.54 -10.01 -21.87
N LEU A 26 24.85 -9.67 -20.77
CA LEU A 26 24.75 -8.29 -20.30
C LEU A 26 25.90 -7.85 -19.37
N ALA A 27 26.62 -8.81 -18.79
CA ALA A 27 27.74 -8.54 -17.88
C ALA A 27 29.03 -8.12 -18.61
N LEU A 28 29.15 -8.41 -19.91
CA LEU A 28 30.37 -8.13 -20.68
C LEU A 28 30.39 -6.75 -21.36
N VAL A 29 29.23 -6.08 -21.48
CA VAL A 29 29.11 -4.77 -22.16
C VAL A 29 29.32 -3.60 -21.19
N ILE A 30 29.18 -3.79 -19.88
CA ILE A 30 29.27 -2.71 -18.88
C ILE A 30 30.72 -2.35 -18.48
N VAL A 31 31.71 -3.22 -18.79
CA VAL A 31 33.11 -2.99 -18.40
C VAL A 31 33.89 -2.13 -19.39
N VAL A 32 33.40 -1.91 -20.61
CA VAL A 32 34.19 -1.20 -21.67
C VAL A 32 33.83 0.28 -21.80
N THR A 33 32.75 0.78 -21.19
CA THR A 33 32.33 2.17 -21.32
C THR A 33 32.67 3.08 -20.13
N ALA A 34 33.37 2.60 -19.12
CA ALA A 34 33.68 3.36 -17.89
C ALA A 34 35.00 4.19 -17.97
N LEU A 35 35.66 4.28 -19.11
CA LEU A 35 37.02 4.89 -19.22
C LEU A 35 37.11 6.15 -20.07
N SER A 36 36.05 6.87 -20.37
CA SER A 36 36.15 8.10 -21.15
C SER A 36 35.08 9.13 -20.85
N ILE A 37 34.91 9.59 -19.61
CA ILE A 37 34.21 10.85 -19.35
C ILE A 37 34.95 11.63 -18.25
N GLN A 38 35.80 12.59 -18.67
CA GLN A 38 36.30 13.63 -17.79
C GLN A 38 35.15 14.63 -17.53
N PRO A 39 34.89 15.05 -16.30
CA PRO A 39 33.91 16.09 -16.05
C PRO A 39 34.42 17.46 -16.45
N LYS A 40 33.73 18.15 -17.35
CA LYS A 40 33.92 19.59 -17.60
C LYS A 40 33.41 20.38 -16.38
N PRO A 41 34.16 21.38 -15.89
CA PRO A 41 33.70 22.22 -14.80
C PRO A 41 32.70 23.29 -15.29
N ASN A 42 31.70 23.52 -14.44
CA ASN A 42 30.81 24.69 -14.41
C ASN A 42 29.81 24.90 -15.57
N GLN A 43 28.63 24.34 -15.39
CA GLN A 43 27.41 25.14 -15.56
C GLN A 43 26.51 24.87 -14.36
N LEU A 44 26.40 25.84 -13.46
CA LEU A 44 25.30 25.96 -12.51
C LEU A 44 24.02 26.16 -13.34
N ASN A 45 23.40 25.08 -13.74
CA ASN A 45 22.02 25.13 -14.18
C ASN A 45 21.19 25.52 -12.95
N LYS A 46 20.65 26.75 -12.94
CA LYS A 46 19.48 27.08 -12.16
C LYS A 46 18.49 25.94 -12.35
N MET A 47 18.31 25.14 -11.30
CA MET A 47 17.16 24.29 -11.21
C MET A 47 15.95 25.25 -11.16
N GLU A 48 15.28 25.40 -12.30
CA GLU A 48 13.94 25.96 -12.31
C GLU A 48 13.11 25.00 -11.41
N GLU A 49 12.64 25.53 -10.29
CA GLU A 49 11.62 24.82 -9.49
C GLU A 49 10.50 24.45 -10.46
N PRO A 50 10.09 23.17 -10.49
CA PRO A 50 8.97 22.79 -11.34
C PRO A 50 7.78 23.61 -10.86
N THR A 51 7.38 24.60 -11.66
CA THR A 51 6.10 25.30 -11.51
C THR A 51 5.04 24.21 -11.56
N MET A 52 4.60 23.78 -10.36
CA MET A 52 3.43 22.90 -10.25
C MET A 52 2.27 23.66 -10.89
N LYS A 53 1.89 23.22 -12.09
CA LYS A 53 0.61 23.59 -12.66
C LYS A 53 -0.42 23.29 -11.58
N GLN A 54 -1.11 24.30 -11.18
CA GLN A 54 -2.19 24.28 -10.20
C GLN A 54 -3.41 23.58 -10.86
N ASP A 55 -3.22 22.28 -11.22
CA ASP A 55 -4.33 21.41 -11.50
C ASP A 55 -5.09 21.26 -10.18
N ASN A 56 -6.40 21.33 -10.21
CA ASN A 56 -7.40 21.21 -9.12
C ASN A 56 -7.18 20.03 -8.15
N LYS A 57 -5.96 19.81 -7.69
CA LYS A 57 -5.64 18.86 -6.63
C LYS A 57 -6.09 19.46 -5.31
N LEU A 58 -6.98 18.77 -4.65
CA LEU A 58 -7.33 19.02 -3.24
C LEU A 58 -6.03 19.22 -2.46
N SER A 59 -5.99 20.21 -1.57
CA SER A 59 -4.90 20.32 -0.60
C SER A 59 -4.80 19.03 0.22
N VAL A 60 -3.68 18.80 0.88
CA VAL A 60 -3.53 17.62 1.74
C VAL A 60 -4.65 17.56 2.79
N LEU A 61 -4.99 18.70 3.39
CA LEU A 61 -6.06 18.80 4.39
C LEU A 61 -7.43 18.50 3.78
N ASP A 62 -7.73 19.06 2.61
CA ASP A 62 -8.99 18.79 1.93
C ASP A 62 -9.14 17.31 1.57
N ASN A 63 -8.03 16.67 1.13
CA ASN A 63 -8.02 15.25 0.81
C ASN A 63 -8.27 14.38 2.05
N ILE A 64 -7.67 14.73 3.19
CA ILE A 64 -7.91 14.05 4.47
C ILE A 64 -9.38 14.19 4.90
N HIS A 65 -9.94 15.39 4.81
CA HIS A 65 -11.33 15.64 5.19
C HIS A 65 -12.34 14.99 4.22
N ALA A 66 -12.04 14.97 2.92
CA ALA A 66 -12.91 14.39 1.90
C ALA A 66 -12.91 12.85 1.91
N ARG A 67 -11.87 12.21 2.46
CA ARG A 67 -11.78 10.75 2.47
C ARG A 67 -12.92 10.13 3.27
N THR A 68 -13.67 9.26 2.61
CA THR A 68 -14.71 8.43 3.23
C THR A 68 -14.49 6.95 2.91
N SER A 69 -15.15 6.06 3.66
CA SER A 69 -15.14 4.62 3.38
C SER A 69 -16.12 4.32 2.27
N ILE A 70 -15.63 3.84 1.13
CA ILE A 70 -16.42 3.45 -0.05
C ILE A 70 -16.56 1.93 -0.08
N ARG A 71 -17.77 1.44 -0.27
CA ARG A 71 -18.13 0.01 -0.26
C ARG A 71 -18.85 -0.45 -1.52
N SER A 72 -19.09 0.45 -2.47
CA SER A 72 -19.71 0.17 -3.75
C SER A 72 -18.82 0.71 -4.88
N TYR A 73 -18.55 -0.10 -5.92
CA TYR A 73 -17.51 0.16 -6.90
C TYR A 73 -18.03 0.01 -8.34
N GLN A 74 -17.41 0.77 -9.26
CA GLN A 74 -17.57 0.61 -10.70
C GLN A 74 -16.37 -0.14 -11.28
N PRO A 75 -16.57 -1.05 -12.27
CA PRO A 75 -15.47 -1.74 -12.93
C PRO A 75 -14.71 -0.79 -13.85
N LYS A 76 -13.47 -0.46 -13.49
CA LYS A 76 -12.51 0.33 -14.28
C LYS A 76 -11.09 -0.04 -13.87
N ASP A 77 -10.09 0.34 -14.69
CA ASP A 77 -8.67 0.15 -14.37
C ASP A 77 -8.23 1.08 -13.23
N GLU A 78 -7.39 0.56 -12.35
CA GLU A 78 -6.90 1.23 -11.15
C GLU A 78 -5.42 1.59 -11.27
N LYS A 79 -5.02 2.62 -10.53
CA LYS A 79 -3.65 3.16 -10.50
C LYS A 79 -2.81 2.48 -9.40
N ILE A 80 -2.62 1.16 -9.50
CA ILE A 80 -2.01 0.32 -8.45
C ILE A 80 -0.60 0.80 -8.07
N GLU A 81 0.25 1.10 -9.06
CA GLU A 81 1.61 1.54 -8.76
C GLU A 81 1.64 2.81 -7.91
N GLN A 82 0.77 3.77 -8.19
CA GLN A 82 0.67 5.02 -7.42
C GLN A 82 0.19 4.75 -5.99
N LEU A 83 -0.75 3.83 -5.80
CA LEU A 83 -1.22 3.40 -4.48
C LEU A 83 -0.11 2.74 -3.67
N LEU A 84 0.63 1.82 -4.27
CA LEU A 84 1.73 1.13 -3.59
C LEU A 84 2.89 2.08 -3.26
N ARG A 85 3.24 3.00 -4.16
CA ARG A 85 4.26 4.03 -3.89
C ARG A 85 3.86 4.92 -2.71
N ALA A 86 2.60 5.32 -2.63
CA ALA A 86 2.10 6.11 -1.50
C ALA A 86 2.16 5.32 -0.19
N ALA A 87 1.71 4.05 -0.21
CA ALA A 87 1.79 3.17 0.95
C ALA A 87 3.24 3.02 1.45
N MET A 88 4.18 2.76 0.54
CA MET A 88 5.60 2.57 0.84
C MET A 88 6.32 3.86 1.28
N ALA A 89 5.71 5.03 1.10
CA ALA A 89 6.24 6.30 1.59
C ALA A 89 5.96 6.53 3.08
N ALA A 90 5.21 5.64 3.75
CA ALA A 90 4.95 5.74 5.17
C ALA A 90 6.25 5.62 6.00
N PRO A 91 6.35 6.31 7.15
CA PRO A 91 7.45 6.11 8.07
C PRO A 91 7.36 4.72 8.72
N THR A 92 8.50 4.18 9.12
CA THR A 92 8.57 2.92 9.88
C THR A 92 9.54 3.00 11.02
N ALA A 93 9.32 2.22 12.06
CA ALA A 93 10.22 2.12 13.18
C ALA A 93 11.62 1.71 12.69
N THR A 94 12.62 2.55 12.99
CA THR A 94 14.01 2.38 12.56
C THR A 94 14.23 2.14 11.05
N ASN A 95 13.31 2.61 10.21
CA ASN A 95 13.32 2.43 8.76
C ASN A 95 13.39 0.95 8.31
N ARG A 96 12.76 0.05 9.05
CA ARG A 96 12.75 -1.38 8.76
C ARG A 96 11.87 -1.78 7.60
N GLN A 97 10.82 -1.00 7.31
CA GLN A 97 9.86 -1.28 6.25
C GLN A 97 9.30 -2.71 6.32
N PRO A 98 8.77 -3.13 7.49
CA PRO A 98 8.35 -4.50 7.74
C PRO A 98 6.95 -4.76 7.17
N TRP A 99 6.74 -4.45 5.93
CA TRP A 99 5.47 -4.67 5.24
C TRP A 99 5.61 -5.55 4.02
N ALA A 100 4.51 -6.19 3.67
CA ALA A 100 4.27 -6.83 2.39
C ALA A 100 2.89 -6.43 1.87
N PHE A 101 2.77 -6.22 0.57
CA PHE A 101 1.51 -5.85 -0.09
C PHE A 101 1.13 -6.94 -1.08
N ILE A 102 -0.07 -7.48 -0.93
CA ILE A 102 -0.61 -8.51 -1.82
C ILE A 102 -1.72 -7.87 -2.65
N VAL A 103 -1.51 -7.74 -3.95
CA VAL A 103 -2.53 -7.25 -4.88
C VAL A 103 -3.39 -8.42 -5.35
N ILE A 104 -4.69 -8.36 -5.09
CA ILE A 104 -5.65 -9.43 -5.34
C ILE A 104 -6.62 -8.95 -6.40
N ARG A 105 -6.64 -9.64 -7.55
CA ARG A 105 -7.57 -9.40 -8.66
C ARG A 105 -8.38 -10.65 -9.00
N ASP A 106 -7.93 -11.79 -8.51
CA ASP A 106 -8.61 -13.05 -8.75
C ASP A 106 -9.99 -13.05 -8.08
N LYS A 107 -11.01 -13.27 -8.88
CA LYS A 107 -12.41 -13.16 -8.43
C LYS A 107 -12.79 -14.24 -7.44
N GLU A 108 -12.22 -15.43 -7.56
CA GLU A 108 -12.46 -16.54 -6.66
C GLU A 108 -11.90 -16.23 -5.28
N THR A 109 -10.64 -15.79 -5.21
CA THR A 109 -9.97 -15.34 -3.98
C THR A 109 -10.73 -14.19 -3.31
N MET A 110 -11.19 -13.19 -4.08
CA MET A 110 -11.96 -12.07 -3.55
C MET A 110 -13.33 -12.51 -3.02
N ASN A 111 -13.99 -13.46 -3.67
CA ASN A 111 -15.24 -14.02 -3.20
C ASN A 111 -15.04 -14.80 -1.89
N GLU A 112 -13.95 -15.55 -1.77
CA GLU A 112 -13.62 -16.29 -0.56
C GLU A 112 -13.33 -15.32 0.61
N LEU A 113 -12.48 -14.32 0.41
CA LEU A 113 -12.20 -13.28 1.41
C LEU A 113 -13.46 -12.56 1.88
N GLY A 114 -14.30 -12.11 0.95
CA GLY A 114 -15.53 -11.39 1.26
C GLY A 114 -16.62 -12.27 1.90
N SER A 115 -16.50 -13.61 1.80
CA SER A 115 -17.39 -14.57 2.49
C SER A 115 -16.89 -14.87 3.89
N THR A 116 -15.58 -14.95 4.08
CA THR A 116 -14.93 -15.38 5.31
C THR A 116 -14.82 -14.23 6.31
N LEU A 117 -14.45 -13.04 5.84
CA LEU A 117 -14.26 -11.90 6.72
C LEU A 117 -15.60 -11.23 7.08
N PRO A 118 -15.90 -11.07 8.38
CA PRO A 118 -17.09 -10.33 8.82
C PRO A 118 -16.98 -8.87 8.35
N TYR A 119 -18.10 -8.30 7.92
CA TYR A 119 -18.20 -6.92 7.45
C TYR A 119 -17.37 -6.58 6.20
N ALA A 120 -16.84 -7.57 5.47
CA ALA A 120 -16.02 -7.40 4.27
C ALA A 120 -16.70 -7.84 2.98
N LYS A 121 -18.05 -7.94 2.96
CA LYS A 121 -18.81 -8.39 1.78
C LYS A 121 -18.50 -7.61 0.51
N MET A 122 -18.17 -6.31 0.63
CA MET A 122 -17.82 -5.44 -0.49
C MET A 122 -16.52 -5.85 -1.21
N VAL A 123 -15.67 -6.70 -0.62
CA VAL A 123 -14.50 -7.25 -1.29
C VAL A 123 -14.89 -8.06 -2.51
N LYS A 124 -16.06 -8.73 -2.48
CA LYS A 124 -16.58 -9.50 -3.62
C LYS A 124 -16.89 -8.62 -4.84
N ASP A 125 -17.31 -7.39 -4.61
CA ASP A 125 -17.81 -6.49 -5.64
C ASP A 125 -16.72 -5.54 -6.15
N ALA A 126 -15.61 -5.42 -5.43
CA ALA A 126 -14.48 -4.60 -5.85
C ALA A 126 -13.74 -5.21 -7.05
N PRO A 127 -13.17 -4.38 -7.96
CA PRO A 127 -12.35 -4.85 -9.06
C PRO A 127 -10.97 -5.34 -8.59
N LEU A 128 -10.52 -4.86 -7.43
CA LEU A 128 -9.27 -5.29 -6.81
C LEU A 128 -9.32 -5.12 -5.29
N ALA A 129 -8.45 -5.85 -4.58
CA ALA A 129 -8.14 -5.59 -3.19
C ALA A 129 -6.63 -5.61 -2.96
N ILE A 130 -6.17 -4.91 -1.94
CA ILE A 130 -4.79 -4.97 -1.47
C ILE A 130 -4.81 -5.43 -0.02
N ALA A 131 -4.18 -6.58 0.26
CA ALA A 131 -3.89 -6.97 1.63
C ALA A 131 -2.58 -6.31 2.06
N VAL A 132 -2.64 -5.53 3.14
CA VAL A 132 -1.46 -4.96 3.79
C VAL A 132 -1.07 -5.88 4.94
N CYS A 133 0.16 -6.37 4.89
CA CYS A 133 0.67 -7.36 5.83
C CYS A 133 1.95 -6.85 6.51
N GLY A 134 2.20 -7.32 7.72
CA GLY A 134 3.53 -7.27 8.33
C GLY A 134 4.40 -8.41 7.83
N ASP A 135 5.67 -8.12 7.59
CA ASP A 135 6.73 -9.11 7.38
C ASP A 135 7.57 -9.18 8.66
N LEU A 136 7.27 -10.17 9.50
CA LEU A 136 7.90 -10.29 10.81
C LEU A 136 9.39 -10.56 10.73
N THR A 137 9.90 -11.02 9.59
CA THR A 137 11.35 -11.20 9.39
C THR A 137 12.10 -9.88 9.32
N LYS A 138 11.40 -8.79 8.97
CA LYS A 138 11.95 -7.43 8.88
C LYS A 138 11.61 -6.57 10.09
N ALA A 139 10.61 -6.97 10.89
CA ALA A 139 10.19 -6.24 12.07
C ALA A 139 11.33 -6.11 13.10
N ILE A 140 11.18 -5.19 14.04
CA ILE A 140 12.08 -5.11 15.18
C ILE A 140 11.90 -6.38 16.03
N SER A 141 13.00 -7.00 16.43
CA SER A 141 12.96 -8.20 17.29
C SER A 141 12.65 -7.88 18.75
N GLY A 142 12.19 -8.89 19.49
CA GLY A 142 11.95 -8.80 20.93
C GLY A 142 10.76 -7.90 21.27
N ALA A 143 10.88 -7.08 22.32
CA ALA A 143 9.79 -6.23 22.83
C ALA A 143 9.25 -5.20 21.81
N GLY A 144 10.00 -4.91 20.75
CA GLY A 144 9.60 -3.98 19.71
C GLY A 144 8.86 -4.63 18.52
N ILE A 145 8.58 -5.94 18.57
CA ILE A 145 8.01 -6.63 17.42
C ILE A 145 6.69 -6.03 16.98
N GLU A 146 5.85 -5.61 17.89
CA GLU A 146 4.52 -5.04 17.60
C GLU A 146 4.53 -3.69 16.85
N TYR A 147 5.71 -3.05 16.68
CA TYR A 147 5.80 -1.84 15.85
C TYR A 147 5.40 -2.08 14.40
N TRP A 148 5.48 -3.33 13.90
CA TRP A 148 5.00 -3.65 12.55
C TRP A 148 3.54 -3.26 12.33
N VAL A 149 2.72 -3.33 13.38
CA VAL A 149 1.30 -2.96 13.32
C VAL A 149 1.15 -1.47 13.04
N GLN A 150 1.95 -0.63 13.73
CA GLN A 150 1.95 0.82 13.52
C GLN A 150 2.47 1.16 12.13
N ASP A 151 3.57 0.53 11.72
CA ASP A 151 4.19 0.72 10.41
C ASP A 151 3.23 0.37 9.26
N ALA A 152 2.61 -0.81 9.33
CA ALA A 152 1.63 -1.25 8.34
C ALA A 152 0.33 -0.43 8.38
N SER A 153 -0.05 0.11 9.55
CA SER A 153 -1.19 1.02 9.69
C SER A 153 -0.93 2.35 9.02
N ALA A 154 0.27 2.93 9.19
CA ALA A 154 0.67 4.15 8.50
C ALA A 154 0.67 3.97 6.97
N ALA A 155 1.17 2.83 6.49
CA ALA A 155 1.14 2.48 5.08
C ALA A 155 -0.30 2.32 4.55
N SER A 156 -1.19 1.71 5.34
CA SER A 156 -2.62 1.56 5.01
C SER A 156 -3.32 2.91 4.89
N GLU A 157 -3.08 3.84 5.82
CA GLU A 157 -3.69 5.17 5.74
C GLU A 157 -3.17 5.96 4.54
N ASN A 158 -1.87 5.92 4.25
CA ASN A 158 -1.33 6.52 3.03
C ASN A 158 -1.99 5.96 1.77
N LEU A 159 -2.26 4.66 1.73
CA LEU A 159 -2.97 4.00 0.63
C LEU A 159 -4.40 4.52 0.48
N LEU A 160 -5.13 4.66 1.60
CA LEU A 160 -6.50 5.19 1.60
C LEU A 160 -6.57 6.65 1.14
N LEU A 161 -5.63 7.49 1.60
CA LEU A 161 -5.50 8.88 1.18
C LEU A 161 -5.13 9.00 -0.30
N ALA A 162 -4.23 8.14 -0.77
CA ALA A 162 -3.87 8.08 -2.18
C ALA A 162 -5.05 7.65 -3.06
N ALA A 163 -5.84 6.65 -2.61
CA ALA A 163 -7.05 6.24 -3.30
C ALA A 163 -8.01 7.44 -3.48
N GLN A 164 -8.29 8.18 -2.41
CA GLN A 164 -9.12 9.39 -2.45
C GLN A 164 -8.56 10.43 -3.43
N ALA A 165 -7.25 10.73 -3.36
CA ALA A 165 -6.61 11.72 -4.24
C ALA A 165 -6.61 11.30 -5.73
N LEU A 166 -6.69 10.02 -5.99
CA LEU A 166 -6.77 9.44 -7.34
C LEU A 166 -8.21 9.30 -7.85
N GLY A 167 -9.22 9.71 -7.06
CA GLY A 167 -10.63 9.54 -7.38
C GLY A 167 -11.12 8.10 -7.23
N LEU A 168 -10.39 7.27 -6.48
CA LEU A 168 -10.77 5.91 -6.14
C LEU A 168 -11.47 5.86 -4.78
N GLY A 169 -12.35 4.88 -4.61
CA GLY A 169 -12.94 4.53 -3.33
C GLY A 169 -12.20 3.34 -2.70
N ALA A 170 -12.08 3.37 -1.39
CA ALA A 170 -11.48 2.29 -0.62
C ALA A 170 -12.06 2.22 0.79
N VAL A 171 -11.89 1.09 1.46
CA VAL A 171 -12.26 0.93 2.86
C VAL A 171 -11.31 -0.04 3.57
N TRP A 172 -10.96 0.26 4.80
CA TRP A 172 -10.20 -0.62 5.67
C TRP A 172 -11.10 -1.75 6.19
N THR A 173 -10.79 -3.00 5.88
CA THR A 173 -11.41 -4.17 6.52
C THR A 173 -10.37 -4.88 7.39
N GLY A 174 -10.59 -4.84 8.72
CA GLY A 174 -9.61 -5.33 9.70
C GLY A 174 -9.49 -6.84 9.73
N VAL A 175 -8.26 -7.33 9.79
CA VAL A 175 -7.90 -8.75 9.99
C VAL A 175 -7.23 -8.92 11.34
N TYR A 176 -6.03 -8.37 11.53
CA TYR A 176 -5.33 -8.35 12.82
C TYR A 176 -6.06 -7.40 13.81
N PRO A 177 -6.11 -7.69 15.11
CA PRO A 177 -5.38 -8.74 15.86
C PRO A 177 -6.19 -10.03 16.11
N ILE A 178 -7.18 -10.35 15.31
CA ILE A 178 -8.05 -11.52 15.53
C ILE A 178 -7.41 -12.75 14.87
N ASP A 179 -6.88 -13.65 15.68
CA ASP A 179 -6.10 -14.81 15.22
C ASP A 179 -6.83 -15.68 14.19
N GLU A 180 -8.13 -15.91 14.38
CA GLU A 180 -8.93 -16.71 13.43
C GLU A 180 -8.96 -16.04 12.05
N ARG A 181 -9.12 -14.72 12.01
CA ARG A 181 -9.11 -13.95 10.73
C ARG A 181 -7.75 -13.98 10.09
N VAL A 182 -6.67 -13.82 10.88
CA VAL A 182 -5.30 -13.88 10.40
C VAL A 182 -5.03 -15.22 9.72
N LYS A 183 -5.35 -16.33 10.39
CA LYS A 183 -5.17 -17.70 9.87
C LYS A 183 -5.97 -17.94 8.60
N GLU A 184 -7.23 -17.51 8.56
CA GLU A 184 -8.07 -17.69 7.38
C GLU A 184 -7.53 -16.87 6.18
N VAL A 185 -7.13 -15.62 6.38
CA VAL A 185 -6.56 -14.81 5.30
C VAL A 185 -5.21 -15.37 4.84
N GLN A 186 -4.35 -15.83 5.77
CA GLN A 186 -3.10 -16.51 5.42
C GLN A 186 -3.36 -17.74 4.56
N LYS A 187 -4.35 -18.55 4.93
CA LYS A 187 -4.73 -19.75 4.17
C LYS A 187 -5.25 -19.39 2.77
N ILE A 188 -6.19 -18.46 2.66
CA ILE A 188 -6.78 -18.03 1.39
C ILE A 188 -5.70 -17.46 0.45
N LEU A 189 -4.83 -16.61 0.97
CA LEU A 189 -3.76 -15.97 0.20
C LEU A 189 -2.48 -16.80 0.12
N GLN A 190 -2.43 -17.99 0.70
CA GLN A 190 -1.28 -18.90 0.75
C GLN A 190 -0.02 -18.20 1.28
N LEU A 191 -0.18 -17.40 2.35
CA LEU A 191 0.92 -16.65 2.95
C LEU A 191 1.71 -17.54 3.92
N PRO A 192 3.04 -17.39 3.96
CA PRO A 192 3.84 -18.04 4.99
C PRO A 192 3.57 -17.40 6.37
N GLU A 193 3.82 -18.14 7.44
CA GLU A 193 3.48 -17.76 8.82
C GLU A 193 4.02 -16.38 9.23
N GLN A 194 5.22 -16.02 8.75
CA GLN A 194 5.86 -14.73 9.05
C GLN A 194 5.21 -13.53 8.34
N ILE A 195 4.33 -13.74 7.37
CA ILE A 195 3.58 -12.66 6.70
C ILE A 195 2.19 -12.59 7.32
N VAL A 196 2.00 -11.59 8.17
CA VAL A 196 0.79 -11.44 9.00
C VAL A 196 -0.11 -10.36 8.41
N PRO A 197 -1.32 -10.69 7.89
CA PRO A 197 -2.22 -9.71 7.33
C PRO A 197 -2.81 -8.79 8.40
N LEU A 198 -2.61 -7.47 8.22
CA LEU A 198 -3.19 -6.43 9.05
C LEU A 198 -4.64 -6.15 8.64
N ASN A 199 -4.84 -5.96 7.36
CA ASN A 199 -6.14 -5.65 6.76
C ASN A 199 -6.21 -6.09 5.30
N VAL A 200 -7.44 -6.09 4.76
CA VAL A 200 -7.70 -6.21 3.32
C VAL A 200 -8.45 -4.96 2.89
N ILE A 201 -7.95 -4.24 1.91
CA ILE A 201 -8.51 -2.97 1.41
C ILE A 201 -9.06 -3.20 0.00
N PRO A 202 -10.38 -3.37 -0.18
CA PRO A 202 -11.00 -3.33 -1.50
C PRO A 202 -10.94 -1.92 -2.07
N ILE A 203 -10.67 -1.83 -3.38
CA ILE A 203 -10.40 -0.57 -4.09
C ILE A 203 -11.08 -0.61 -5.45
N GLY A 204 -11.67 0.51 -5.85
CA GLY A 204 -12.25 0.71 -7.17
C GLY A 204 -12.79 2.12 -7.33
N TYR A 205 -13.34 2.45 -8.50
CA TYR A 205 -14.05 3.72 -8.64
C TYR A 205 -15.35 3.68 -7.84
N PRO A 206 -15.66 4.74 -7.04
CA PRO A 206 -16.84 4.74 -6.20
C PRO A 206 -18.11 4.71 -7.04
N ALA A 207 -19.06 3.86 -6.66
CA ALA A 207 -20.44 3.86 -7.17
C ALA A 207 -21.41 4.55 -6.19
N GLU A 208 -20.88 5.11 -5.10
CA GLU A 208 -21.60 5.87 -4.07
C GLU A 208 -20.83 7.15 -3.76
N ASN A 209 -21.52 8.14 -3.19
CA ASN A 209 -20.92 9.42 -2.80
C ASN A 209 -21.38 9.83 -1.40
N PRO A 210 -20.92 9.13 -0.35
CA PRO A 210 -21.26 9.47 1.02
C PRO A 210 -20.63 10.81 1.40
N LEU A 211 -21.38 11.61 2.15
CA LEU A 211 -20.85 12.88 2.67
C LEU A 211 -19.73 12.64 3.68
N PRO A 212 -18.68 13.46 3.67
CA PRO A 212 -17.68 13.47 4.73
C PRO A 212 -18.32 13.67 6.09
N LYS A 213 -17.81 12.99 7.11
CA LYS A 213 -18.28 13.13 8.48
C LYS A 213 -17.38 14.12 9.21
N ASP A 214 -17.98 15.18 9.74
CA ASP A 214 -17.28 16.01 10.72
C ASP A 214 -17.36 15.30 12.08
N MET A 215 -16.22 14.74 12.49
CA MET A 215 -16.07 14.02 13.77
C MET A 215 -15.32 14.86 14.80
N TYR A 216 -15.09 16.16 14.51
CA TYR A 216 -14.41 17.02 15.44
C TYR A 216 -15.27 17.27 16.69
N ILE A 217 -14.78 16.79 17.82
CA ILE A 217 -15.36 17.06 19.14
C ILE A 217 -14.31 17.83 19.94
N MET A 218 -14.54 19.11 20.17
CA MET A 218 -13.69 19.88 21.07
C MET A 218 -13.95 19.42 22.52
N THR A 219 -13.19 18.43 22.97
CA THR A 219 -13.19 18.03 24.38
C THR A 219 -12.18 18.89 25.13
N VAL A 220 -12.50 20.15 25.38
CA VAL A 220 -11.74 20.99 26.30
C VAL A 220 -12.13 20.58 27.71
N GLY A 221 -11.62 19.46 28.17
CA GLY A 221 -11.63 19.14 29.58
C GLY A 221 -10.71 20.14 30.31
N ARG A 222 -11.23 20.96 31.19
CA ARG A 222 -10.45 21.89 32.04
C ARG A 222 -9.39 21.25 32.92
N SER A 223 -9.22 19.93 32.85
CA SER A 223 -8.36 19.17 33.76
C SER A 223 -7.09 18.57 33.13
N LEU A 224 -6.89 18.64 31.81
CA LEU A 224 -5.77 17.95 31.18
C LEU A 224 -4.63 18.84 30.67
N ILE A 225 -4.74 20.16 30.78
CA ILE A 225 -3.62 21.07 30.55
C ILE A 225 -3.27 21.75 31.88
N ARG A 226 -2.80 20.99 32.85
CA ARG A 226 -1.87 21.50 33.83
C ARG A 226 -0.48 21.19 33.32
N SER A 227 0.03 22.04 32.47
CA SER A 227 1.47 22.17 32.28
C SER A 227 2.04 22.77 33.56
N ASN A 228 2.49 21.94 34.48
CA ASN A 228 3.47 22.34 35.45
C ASN A 228 4.81 22.21 34.74
N PHE A 229 5.27 23.29 34.14
CA PHE A 229 6.66 23.56 33.84
C PHE A 229 7.15 24.63 34.81
#